data_a5a64d1d3d20b021374c62726c059770
#
_entry.id   a5a64d1d3d20b021374c62726c059770
#
_cell.length_a   1.000
_cell.length_b   1.000
_cell.length_c   1.000
_cell.angle_alpha   90.00
_cell.angle_beta   90.00
_cell.angle_gamma   90.00
#
_symmetry.space_group_name_H-M   'P 1'
#
loop_
_entity.id
_entity.type
_entity.pdbx_description
1 polymer ?
#
loop_
_entity_poly.entity_id
_entity_poly.type
_entity_poly.pdbx_seq_one_letter_code
_entity_poly.pdbx_strand_id
1 'polypeptide(L)'
;MAAVRTSRRAAVVAIALVVAAAAGLGLWWTLGRDDADRDCTGLRADDRVRTVLGSAWRSDLHCTDLADGLRRATTGDQPGVHTLEQARAMRALVLALAESKGHRVHPDVRRPLAEALADYAADTHAVLTLVNDPYNAHAGWRDDAWQDDQGVHFSVHQRELVPVLRGLSEDPTAYALLRAADQRQAAAGFATVKPNPPDTRIENQVGLAAMPAGAYDAIADDVLRKRDTDARSAWRKEALSRFQAAKADPVPDYSAAPADHLAAACLARVDPNDASGFVGLQSQTVCLLNRWSVASGANLGEHTLGALGDRAMTTAHTGRQEAEKALAP
;
A
#
# COMPACT_ATOMS: atom_id res chain seq x y z
N MET A 1 55.59 -23.75 -40.88
CA MET A 1 54.27 -23.40 -41.48
C MET A 1 53.16 -24.24 -40.79
N ALA A 2 52.71 -23.82 -39.63
CA ALA A 2 51.58 -24.49 -38.94
C ALA A 2 50.97 -23.53 -37.91
N ALA A 3 50.24 -22.53 -38.33
CA ALA A 3 49.52 -21.63 -37.41
C ALA A 3 48.40 -20.82 -38.12
N VAL A 4 47.43 -21.46 -38.76
CA VAL A 4 46.23 -20.74 -39.26
C VAL A 4 44.98 -21.69 -39.32
N ARG A 5 44.82 -22.62 -38.44
CA ARG A 5 43.58 -23.47 -38.47
C ARG A 5 42.73 -23.48 -37.21
N THR A 6 43.09 -22.71 -36.18
CA THR A 6 42.33 -22.72 -34.91
C THR A 6 41.35 -21.55 -34.73
N SER A 7 41.38 -20.50 -35.58
CA SER A 7 40.50 -19.33 -35.40
C SER A 7 39.07 -19.45 -35.96
N ARG A 8 38.82 -20.33 -36.91
CA ARG A 8 37.49 -20.45 -37.52
C ARG A 8 36.47 -21.25 -36.70
N ARG A 9 36.94 -22.20 -35.88
CA ARG A 9 36.02 -23.00 -35.02
C ARG A 9 35.58 -22.23 -33.76
N ALA A 10 36.43 -21.37 -33.22
CA ALA A 10 36.09 -20.51 -32.08
C ALA A 10 35.03 -19.43 -32.42
N ALA A 11 35.11 -18.89 -33.64
CA ALA A 11 34.13 -17.89 -34.10
C ALA A 11 32.73 -18.45 -34.33
N VAL A 12 32.62 -19.69 -34.81
CA VAL A 12 31.31 -20.36 -35.05
C VAL A 12 30.62 -20.73 -33.74
N VAL A 13 31.36 -21.15 -32.71
CA VAL A 13 30.81 -21.46 -31.38
C VAL A 13 30.35 -20.19 -30.67
N ALA A 14 31.07 -19.07 -30.78
CA ALA A 14 30.68 -17.79 -30.19
C ALA A 14 29.40 -17.21 -30.82
N ILE A 15 29.21 -17.35 -32.14
CA ILE A 15 27.98 -16.89 -32.83
C ILE A 15 26.79 -17.79 -32.46
N ALA A 16 26.95 -19.09 -32.30
CA ALA A 16 25.89 -19.99 -31.89
C ALA A 16 25.39 -19.72 -30.45
N LEU A 17 26.32 -19.36 -29.52
CA LEU A 17 25.95 -19.02 -28.14
C LEU A 17 25.24 -17.64 -28.05
N VAL A 18 25.59 -16.66 -28.86
CA VAL A 18 24.90 -15.36 -28.88
C VAL A 18 23.51 -15.48 -29.48
N VAL A 19 23.31 -16.31 -30.52
CA VAL A 19 22.01 -16.55 -31.11
C VAL A 19 21.10 -17.37 -30.17
N ALA A 20 21.63 -18.32 -29.41
CA ALA A 20 20.87 -19.07 -28.41
C ALA A 20 20.47 -18.21 -27.21
N ALA A 21 21.32 -17.29 -26.76
CA ALA A 21 21.02 -16.32 -25.72
C ALA A 21 19.96 -15.29 -26.16
N ALA A 22 20.03 -14.80 -27.40
CA ALA A 22 19.05 -13.90 -27.96
C ALA A 22 17.69 -14.55 -28.20
N ALA A 23 17.66 -15.82 -28.63
CA ALA A 23 16.44 -16.61 -28.79
C ALA A 23 15.80 -16.96 -27.43
N GLY A 24 16.61 -17.27 -26.41
CA GLY A 24 16.14 -17.57 -25.04
C GLY A 24 15.54 -16.33 -24.37
N LEU A 25 16.14 -15.17 -24.51
CA LEU A 25 15.61 -13.91 -23.99
C LEU A 25 14.35 -13.48 -24.74
N GLY A 26 14.29 -13.66 -26.04
CA GLY A 26 13.11 -13.36 -26.86
C GLY A 26 11.90 -14.23 -26.51
N LEU A 27 12.10 -15.54 -26.25
CA LEU A 27 11.03 -16.43 -25.83
C LEU A 27 10.53 -16.13 -24.41
N TRP A 28 11.41 -15.72 -23.50
CA TRP A 28 11.02 -15.34 -22.13
C TRP A 28 10.21 -14.03 -22.11
N TRP A 29 10.54 -13.10 -23.00
CA TRP A 29 9.79 -11.85 -23.18
C TRP A 29 8.41 -12.09 -23.80
N THR A 30 8.25 -13.03 -24.71
CA THR A 30 6.95 -13.33 -25.32
C THR A 30 6.06 -14.17 -24.42
N LEU A 31 6.61 -15.18 -23.73
CA LEU A 31 5.85 -16.02 -22.80
C LEU A 31 5.41 -15.24 -21.54
N GLY A 32 6.22 -14.32 -21.03
CA GLY A 32 5.86 -13.46 -19.91
C GLY A 32 4.81 -12.39 -20.27
N ARG A 33 4.76 -11.98 -21.54
CA ARG A 33 3.80 -10.97 -22.01
C ARG A 33 2.39 -11.53 -22.18
N ASP A 34 2.25 -12.77 -22.64
CA ASP A 34 0.94 -13.41 -22.83
C ASP A 34 0.22 -13.71 -21.52
N ASP A 35 0.94 -14.04 -20.44
CA ASP A 35 0.35 -14.24 -19.11
C ASP A 35 0.03 -12.91 -18.42
N ALA A 36 0.82 -11.87 -18.67
CA ALA A 36 0.59 -10.52 -18.16
C ALA A 36 -0.68 -9.89 -18.76
N ASP A 37 -0.93 -10.10 -20.05
CA ASP A 37 -2.13 -9.60 -20.74
C ASP A 37 -3.42 -10.33 -20.31
N ARG A 38 -3.35 -11.59 -19.89
CA ARG A 38 -4.52 -12.38 -19.44
C ARG A 38 -5.15 -11.81 -18.16
N ASP A 39 -4.34 -11.36 -17.21
CA ASP A 39 -4.81 -10.86 -15.92
C ASP A 39 -5.53 -9.50 -16.06
N CYS A 40 -5.13 -8.68 -17.04
CA CYS A 40 -5.77 -7.40 -17.33
C CYS A 40 -7.08 -7.56 -18.12
N THR A 41 -7.24 -8.65 -18.87
CA THR A 41 -8.45 -8.95 -19.64
C THR A 41 -9.67 -9.08 -18.73
N GLY A 42 -9.52 -9.72 -17.57
CA GLY A 42 -10.60 -9.82 -16.56
C GLY A 42 -11.04 -8.46 -16.05
N LEU A 43 -10.10 -7.58 -15.73
CA LEU A 43 -10.40 -6.23 -15.25
C LEU A 43 -11.06 -5.37 -16.33
N ARG A 44 -10.61 -5.46 -17.60
CA ARG A 44 -11.27 -4.79 -18.74
C ARG A 44 -12.70 -5.27 -18.99
N ALA A 45 -12.96 -6.56 -18.73
CA ALA A 45 -14.26 -7.17 -18.96
C ALA A 45 -15.29 -6.84 -17.87
N ASP A 46 -14.86 -6.34 -16.72
CA ASP A 46 -15.73 -6.00 -15.60
C ASP A 46 -16.61 -4.78 -15.94
N ASP A 47 -17.93 -4.90 -15.75
CA ASP A 47 -18.88 -3.84 -16.10
C ASP A 47 -18.71 -2.59 -15.22
N ARG A 48 -18.25 -2.74 -13.99
CA ARG A 48 -17.93 -1.62 -13.09
C ARG A 48 -16.76 -0.82 -13.64
N VAL A 49 -15.71 -1.50 -14.13
CA VAL A 49 -14.55 -0.87 -14.76
C VAL A 49 -14.94 -0.13 -16.03
N ARG A 50 -15.84 -0.71 -16.85
CA ARG A 50 -16.38 -0.02 -18.03
C ARG A 50 -17.15 1.24 -17.64
N THR A 51 -17.97 1.15 -16.59
CA THR A 51 -18.73 2.28 -16.07
C THR A 51 -17.81 3.39 -15.55
N VAL A 52 -16.76 3.03 -14.79
CA VAL A 52 -15.77 3.97 -14.26
C VAL A 52 -15.03 4.71 -15.38
N LEU A 53 -14.66 4.01 -16.43
CA LEU A 53 -13.95 4.62 -17.59
C LEU A 53 -14.88 5.38 -18.53
N GLY A 54 -16.16 5.05 -18.57
CA GLY A 54 -17.15 5.70 -19.43
C GLY A 54 -16.70 5.75 -20.89
N SER A 55 -16.64 6.95 -21.48
CA SER A 55 -16.22 7.15 -22.88
C SER A 55 -14.74 6.87 -23.15
N ALA A 56 -13.90 6.77 -22.11
CA ALA A 56 -12.50 6.41 -22.25
C ALA A 56 -12.28 4.89 -22.38
N TRP A 57 -13.30 4.08 -22.13
CA TRP A 57 -13.21 2.64 -22.24
C TRP A 57 -13.14 2.18 -23.70
N ARG A 58 -12.23 1.24 -23.98
CA ARG A 58 -12.12 0.51 -25.26
C ARG A 58 -11.70 -0.93 -24.97
N SER A 59 -12.15 -1.86 -25.81
CA SER A 59 -11.85 -3.30 -25.64
C SER A 59 -10.37 -3.65 -25.89
N ASP A 60 -9.63 -2.79 -26.56
CA ASP A 60 -8.22 -2.94 -26.92
C ASP A 60 -7.25 -2.14 -26.02
N LEU A 61 -7.73 -1.55 -24.93
CA LEU A 61 -6.87 -0.82 -23.97
C LEU A 61 -5.72 -1.71 -23.47
N HIS A 62 -4.49 -1.22 -23.59
CA HIS A 62 -3.36 -1.82 -22.89
C HIS A 62 -3.48 -1.67 -21.37
N CYS A 63 -2.86 -2.56 -20.59
CA CYS A 63 -2.95 -2.53 -19.14
C CYS A 63 -2.46 -1.21 -18.52
N THR A 64 -1.44 -0.62 -19.09
CA THR A 64 -0.93 0.71 -18.69
C THR A 64 -1.97 1.82 -18.91
N ASP A 65 -2.60 1.86 -20.09
CA ASP A 65 -3.61 2.87 -20.41
C ASP A 65 -4.88 2.69 -19.57
N LEU A 66 -5.25 1.42 -19.32
CA LEU A 66 -6.34 1.05 -18.42
C LEU A 66 -6.07 1.57 -17.00
N ALA A 67 -4.87 1.29 -16.46
CA ALA A 67 -4.47 1.69 -15.12
C ALA A 67 -4.45 3.22 -14.96
N ASP A 68 -3.88 3.93 -15.94
CA ASP A 68 -3.85 5.39 -15.95
C ASP A 68 -5.26 6.00 -16.10
N GLY A 69 -6.12 5.38 -16.89
CA GLY A 69 -7.52 5.77 -17.03
C GLY A 69 -8.27 5.61 -15.71
N LEU A 70 -8.11 4.48 -15.03
CA LEU A 70 -8.72 4.20 -13.73
C LEU A 70 -8.22 5.16 -12.64
N ARG A 71 -6.91 5.40 -12.59
CA ARG A 71 -6.35 6.39 -11.65
C ARG A 71 -6.97 7.76 -11.87
N ARG A 72 -7.03 8.28 -13.10
CA ARG A 72 -7.67 9.57 -13.40
C ARG A 72 -9.16 9.62 -13.09
N ALA A 73 -9.87 8.51 -13.29
CA ALA A 73 -11.30 8.44 -13.01
C ALA A 73 -11.63 8.41 -11.52
N THR A 74 -10.68 7.93 -10.70
CA THR A 74 -10.86 7.78 -9.25
C THR A 74 -10.24 8.91 -8.43
N THR A 75 -9.27 9.66 -8.98
CA THR A 75 -8.62 10.78 -8.31
C THR A 75 -8.78 12.05 -9.11
N GLY A 76 -8.80 13.20 -8.45
CA GLY A 76 -8.84 14.51 -9.10
C GLY A 76 -7.45 15.03 -9.49
N ASP A 77 -7.43 16.28 -9.92
CA ASP A 77 -6.18 17.00 -10.19
C ASP A 77 -5.50 17.51 -8.90
N GLN A 78 -6.24 17.53 -7.80
CA GLN A 78 -5.75 17.96 -6.49
C GLN A 78 -5.71 16.76 -5.53
N PRO A 79 -4.53 16.41 -4.99
CA PRO A 79 -4.40 15.30 -4.04
C PRO A 79 -5.32 15.49 -2.82
N GLY A 80 -6.01 14.41 -2.42
CA GLY A 80 -6.92 14.37 -1.28
C GLY A 80 -8.24 15.12 -1.48
N VAL A 81 -8.51 15.66 -2.67
CA VAL A 81 -9.78 16.36 -2.99
C VAL A 81 -10.55 15.55 -4.03
N HIS A 82 -11.67 14.98 -3.63
CA HIS A 82 -12.45 14.08 -4.46
C HIS A 82 -13.88 14.56 -4.66
N THR A 83 -14.48 14.16 -5.78
CA THR A 83 -15.92 14.28 -6.03
C THR A 83 -16.63 13.00 -5.60
N LEU A 84 -17.95 13.07 -5.39
CA LEU A 84 -18.75 11.86 -5.12
C LEU A 84 -18.66 10.83 -6.26
N GLU A 85 -18.53 11.29 -7.51
CA GLU A 85 -18.35 10.41 -8.66
C GLU A 85 -17.03 9.66 -8.58
N GLN A 86 -15.92 10.34 -8.24
CA GLN A 86 -14.60 9.73 -8.06
C GLN A 86 -14.59 8.72 -6.91
N ALA A 87 -15.24 9.04 -5.79
CA ALA A 87 -15.34 8.12 -4.66
C ALA A 87 -16.20 6.87 -4.99
N ARG A 88 -17.30 7.02 -5.75
CA ARG A 88 -18.06 5.89 -6.31
C ARG A 88 -17.23 5.05 -7.26
N ALA A 89 -16.45 5.71 -8.11
CA ALA A 89 -15.54 5.03 -9.03
C ALA A 89 -14.45 4.24 -8.28
N MET A 90 -13.86 4.82 -7.22
CA MET A 90 -12.89 4.12 -6.36
C MET A 90 -13.50 2.91 -5.69
N ARG A 91 -14.71 3.04 -5.11
CA ARG A 91 -15.43 1.94 -4.51
C ARG A 91 -15.70 0.81 -5.52
N ALA A 92 -16.23 1.15 -6.69
CA ALA A 92 -16.51 0.19 -7.76
C ALA A 92 -15.25 -0.56 -8.21
N LEU A 93 -14.13 0.15 -8.31
CA LEU A 93 -12.83 -0.43 -8.68
C LEU A 93 -12.31 -1.40 -7.62
N VAL A 94 -12.38 -1.04 -6.33
CA VAL A 94 -11.98 -1.93 -5.23
C VAL A 94 -12.81 -3.21 -5.25
N LEU A 95 -14.14 -3.11 -5.43
CA LEU A 95 -15.02 -4.27 -5.52
C LEU A 95 -14.71 -5.16 -6.74
N ALA A 96 -14.43 -4.55 -7.91
CA ALA A 96 -14.04 -5.30 -9.11
C ALA A 96 -12.75 -6.10 -8.91
N LEU A 97 -11.77 -5.49 -8.23
CA LEU A 97 -10.50 -6.15 -7.92
C LEU A 97 -10.64 -7.23 -6.84
N ALA A 98 -11.46 -6.98 -5.82
CA ALA A 98 -11.70 -7.95 -4.74
C ALA A 98 -12.36 -9.24 -5.24
N GLU A 99 -13.24 -9.14 -6.23
CA GLU A 99 -13.93 -10.28 -6.85
C GLU A 99 -13.09 -10.98 -7.93
N SER A 100 -11.93 -10.40 -8.31
CA SER A 100 -11.04 -11.02 -9.29
C SER A 100 -10.48 -12.35 -8.79
N LYS A 101 -10.44 -13.36 -9.67
CA LYS A 101 -9.97 -14.72 -9.30
C LYS A 101 -8.55 -14.68 -8.75
N GLY A 102 -8.40 -15.12 -7.50
CA GLY A 102 -7.10 -15.25 -6.84
C GLY A 102 -6.48 -13.91 -6.42
N HIS A 103 -7.26 -12.82 -6.42
CA HIS A 103 -6.84 -11.47 -6.00
C HIS A 103 -5.55 -10.99 -6.68
N ARG A 104 -5.36 -11.41 -7.95
CA ARG A 104 -4.18 -11.03 -8.72
C ARG A 104 -4.41 -9.67 -9.37
N VAL A 105 -3.45 -8.78 -9.16
CA VAL A 105 -3.41 -7.47 -9.82
C VAL A 105 -2.26 -7.46 -10.82
N HIS A 106 -2.57 -7.10 -12.06
CA HIS A 106 -1.55 -7.02 -13.12
C HIS A 106 -0.40 -6.07 -12.73
N PRO A 107 0.88 -6.38 -13.01
CA PRO A 107 2.01 -5.55 -12.61
C PRO A 107 1.87 -4.08 -13.01
N ASP A 108 1.44 -3.78 -14.23
CA ASP A 108 1.28 -2.41 -14.74
C ASP A 108 0.15 -1.63 -14.03
N VAL A 109 -0.78 -2.35 -13.39
CA VAL A 109 -1.92 -1.76 -12.67
C VAL A 109 -1.59 -1.46 -11.21
N ARG A 110 -0.62 -2.18 -10.61
CA ARG A 110 -0.33 -2.13 -9.16
C ARG A 110 0.02 -0.72 -8.68
N ARG A 111 1.01 -0.11 -9.31
CA ARG A 111 1.49 1.21 -8.88
C ARG A 111 0.48 2.33 -9.11
N PRO A 112 -0.14 2.50 -10.30
CA PRO A 112 -1.16 3.53 -10.49
C PRO A 112 -2.35 3.41 -9.54
N LEU A 113 -2.80 2.19 -9.21
CA LEU A 113 -3.88 2.01 -8.25
C LEU A 113 -3.43 2.19 -6.80
N ALA A 114 -2.19 1.85 -6.46
CA ALA A 114 -1.65 2.18 -5.15
C ALA A 114 -1.53 3.70 -4.95
N GLU A 115 -1.15 4.45 -5.99
CA GLU A 115 -1.17 5.92 -5.99
C GLU A 115 -2.59 6.46 -5.75
N ALA A 116 -3.58 5.91 -6.45
CA ALA A 116 -4.96 6.29 -6.28
C ALA A 116 -5.49 5.97 -4.86
N LEU A 117 -5.23 4.78 -4.32
CA LEU A 117 -5.64 4.42 -2.96
C LEU A 117 -4.88 5.19 -1.87
N ALA A 118 -3.63 5.56 -2.11
CA ALA A 118 -2.87 6.42 -1.20
C ALA A 118 -3.45 7.84 -1.12
N ASP A 119 -4.10 8.30 -2.18
CA ASP A 119 -4.83 9.57 -2.19
C ASP A 119 -6.11 9.51 -1.33
N TYR A 120 -6.69 8.31 -1.16
CA TYR A 120 -7.78 8.00 -0.23
C TYR A 120 -7.26 7.39 1.10
N ALA A 121 -6.10 7.84 1.59
CA ALA A 121 -5.49 7.26 2.79
C ALA A 121 -6.39 7.34 4.03
N ALA A 122 -7.20 8.40 4.18
CA ALA A 122 -8.15 8.54 5.28
C ALA A 122 -9.20 7.42 5.25
N ASP A 123 -9.75 7.12 4.08
CA ASP A 123 -10.77 6.10 3.90
C ASP A 123 -10.20 4.69 4.09
N THR A 124 -9.05 4.39 3.47
CA THR A 124 -8.39 3.09 3.63
C THR A 124 -8.00 2.83 5.08
N HIS A 125 -7.47 3.84 5.78
CA HIS A 125 -7.15 3.79 7.21
C HIS A 125 -8.40 3.51 8.05
N ALA A 126 -9.50 4.23 7.80
CA ALA A 126 -10.77 4.06 8.53
C ALA A 126 -11.38 2.68 8.32
N VAL A 127 -11.37 2.14 7.10
CA VAL A 127 -11.82 0.77 6.80
C VAL A 127 -11.00 -0.27 7.56
N LEU A 128 -9.67 -0.07 7.65
CA LEU A 128 -8.78 -1.00 8.35
C LEU A 128 -8.87 -0.90 9.88
N THR A 129 -9.47 0.17 10.45
CA THR A 129 -9.65 0.29 11.90
C THR A 129 -10.81 -0.55 12.47
N LEU A 130 -11.75 -1.03 11.64
CA LEU A 130 -12.91 -1.87 12.00
C LEU A 130 -13.96 -1.22 12.94
N VAL A 131 -13.66 -0.11 13.57
CA VAL A 131 -14.51 0.53 14.60
C VAL A 131 -15.02 1.91 14.17
N ASN A 132 -15.16 2.13 12.87
CA ASN A 132 -15.64 3.40 12.33
C ASN A 132 -17.09 3.23 11.84
N ASP A 133 -18.05 3.68 12.64
CA ASP A 133 -19.48 3.50 12.36
C ASP A 133 -19.94 4.06 11.00
N PRO A 134 -19.58 5.28 10.58
CA PRO A 134 -19.90 5.77 9.24
C PRO A 134 -19.41 4.84 8.13
N TYR A 135 -18.14 4.41 8.19
CA TYR A 135 -17.56 3.54 7.19
C TYR A 135 -18.24 2.17 7.15
N ASN A 136 -18.51 1.58 8.31
CA ASN A 136 -19.22 0.30 8.40
C ASN A 136 -20.65 0.39 7.82
N ALA A 137 -21.35 1.51 8.07
CA ALA A 137 -22.69 1.75 7.53
C ALA A 137 -22.66 1.85 6.00
N HIS A 138 -21.71 2.57 5.43
CA HIS A 138 -21.58 2.76 3.98
C HIS A 138 -20.95 1.56 3.26
N ALA A 139 -20.16 0.74 3.95
CA ALA A 139 -19.72 -0.54 3.40
C ALA A 139 -20.84 -1.57 3.27
N GLY A 140 -21.81 -1.52 4.19
CA GLY A 140 -22.90 -2.50 4.31
C GLY A 140 -24.21 -2.01 3.72
N TRP A 141 -25.10 -1.53 4.58
CA TRP A 141 -26.50 -1.28 4.23
C TRP A 141 -26.78 0.02 3.47
N ARG A 142 -25.86 1.00 3.47
CA ARG A 142 -25.98 2.22 2.66
C ARG A 142 -25.41 2.05 1.27
N ASP A 143 -24.34 1.27 1.14
CA ASP A 143 -23.73 0.83 -0.10
C ASP A 143 -23.40 1.95 -1.11
N ASP A 144 -22.92 3.12 -0.65
CA ASP A 144 -22.61 4.27 -1.49
C ASP A 144 -21.46 5.13 -0.91
N ALA A 145 -20.87 5.97 -1.78
CA ALA A 145 -19.98 7.06 -1.37
C ALA A 145 -20.81 8.19 -0.72
N TRP A 146 -20.19 8.94 0.20
CA TRP A 146 -20.84 10.05 0.87
C TRP A 146 -19.93 11.26 1.02
N GLN A 147 -20.50 12.37 1.48
CA GLN A 147 -19.78 13.59 1.79
C GLN A 147 -20.16 14.08 3.19
N ASP A 148 -19.17 14.56 3.95
CA ASP A 148 -19.36 15.21 5.24
C ASP A 148 -18.44 16.42 5.37
N ASP A 149 -18.20 16.90 6.59
CA ASP A 149 -17.33 18.05 6.87
C ASP A 149 -15.82 17.72 6.73
N GLN A 150 -15.46 16.46 6.65
CA GLN A 150 -14.08 16.01 6.43
C GLN A 150 -13.75 15.82 4.94
N GLY A 151 -14.77 15.70 4.09
CA GLY A 151 -14.58 15.55 2.66
C GLY A 151 -15.55 14.57 1.99
N VAL A 152 -15.09 14.02 0.88
CA VAL A 152 -15.81 12.99 0.12
C VAL A 152 -15.16 11.65 0.36
N HIS A 153 -15.96 10.64 0.65
CA HIS A 153 -15.53 9.35 1.17
C HIS A 153 -16.09 8.18 0.37
N PHE A 154 -15.34 7.08 0.33
CA PHE A 154 -15.83 5.76 -0.04
C PHE A 154 -15.63 4.77 1.09
N SER A 155 -16.42 3.69 1.10
CA SER A 155 -16.18 2.54 1.95
C SER A 155 -16.48 1.23 1.27
N VAL A 156 -15.80 0.20 1.73
CA VAL A 156 -16.01 -1.22 1.42
C VAL A 156 -15.78 -2.02 2.70
N HIS A 157 -16.15 -3.28 2.75
CA HIS A 157 -15.74 -4.10 3.89
C HIS A 157 -14.23 -4.40 3.86
N GLN A 158 -13.64 -4.55 5.03
CA GLN A 158 -12.21 -4.91 5.14
C GLN A 158 -11.88 -6.18 4.35
N ARG A 159 -12.78 -7.19 4.33
CA ARG A 159 -12.62 -8.43 3.56
C ARG A 159 -12.49 -8.20 2.03
N GLU A 160 -12.93 -7.05 1.54
CA GLU A 160 -12.82 -6.64 0.13
C GLU A 160 -11.55 -5.80 -0.08
N LEU A 161 -11.22 -4.90 0.85
CA LEU A 161 -10.06 -4.02 0.73
C LEU A 161 -8.73 -4.77 0.91
N VAL A 162 -8.62 -5.63 1.92
CA VAL A 162 -7.36 -6.30 2.27
C VAL A 162 -6.80 -7.16 1.14
N PRO A 163 -7.60 -8.00 0.42
CA PRO A 163 -7.11 -8.73 -0.75
C PRO A 163 -6.62 -7.81 -1.88
N VAL A 164 -7.26 -6.65 -2.09
CA VAL A 164 -6.81 -5.67 -3.08
C VAL A 164 -5.48 -5.06 -2.69
N LEU A 165 -5.35 -4.59 -1.44
CA LEU A 165 -4.07 -4.09 -0.92
C LEU A 165 -2.97 -5.14 -1.03
N ARG A 166 -3.27 -6.41 -0.76
CA ARG A 166 -2.34 -7.52 -0.90
C ARG A 166 -1.92 -7.72 -2.36
N GLY A 167 -2.85 -7.69 -3.30
CA GLY A 167 -2.57 -7.80 -4.73
C GLY A 167 -1.67 -6.68 -5.26
N LEU A 168 -1.90 -5.44 -4.81
CA LEU A 168 -1.05 -4.28 -5.12
C LEU A 168 0.34 -4.43 -4.49
N SER A 169 0.42 -4.96 -3.28
CA SER A 169 1.65 -5.13 -2.50
C SER A 169 2.59 -6.22 -3.03
N GLU A 170 2.22 -6.95 -4.08
CA GLU A 170 3.18 -7.74 -4.86
C GLU A 170 4.33 -6.86 -5.41
N ASP A 171 4.06 -5.57 -5.68
CA ASP A 171 5.07 -4.56 -5.95
C ASP A 171 5.52 -3.90 -4.63
N PRO A 172 6.81 -4.01 -4.26
CA PRO A 172 7.33 -3.40 -3.03
C PRO A 172 7.19 -1.87 -3.00
N THR A 173 7.22 -1.21 -4.17
CA THR A 173 7.01 0.25 -4.28
C THR A 173 5.56 0.61 -3.96
N ALA A 174 4.59 -0.15 -4.47
CA ALA A 174 3.18 0.04 -4.16
C ALA A 174 2.87 -0.21 -2.68
N TYR A 175 3.44 -1.27 -2.08
CA TYR A 175 3.34 -1.52 -0.65
C TYR A 175 3.86 -0.34 0.19
N ALA A 176 5.07 0.13 -0.13
CA ALA A 176 5.70 1.24 0.61
C ALA A 176 4.89 2.53 0.51
N LEU A 177 4.33 2.83 -0.67
CA LEU A 177 3.47 3.98 -0.91
C LEU A 177 2.21 3.95 -0.05
N LEU A 178 1.48 2.83 -0.07
CA LEU A 178 0.26 2.62 0.72
C LEU A 178 0.56 2.68 2.22
N ARG A 179 1.63 2.01 2.66
CA ARG A 179 2.04 1.98 4.07
C ARG A 179 2.48 3.35 4.58
N ALA A 180 3.18 4.14 3.74
CA ALA A 180 3.57 5.51 4.09
C ALA A 180 2.36 6.46 4.14
N ALA A 181 1.37 6.27 3.29
CA ALA A 181 0.13 7.02 3.32
C ALA A 181 -0.67 6.74 4.60
N ASP A 182 -0.81 5.46 4.99
CA ASP A 182 -1.40 5.04 6.27
C ASP A 182 -0.65 5.65 7.47
N GLN A 183 0.69 5.64 7.44
CA GLN A 183 1.51 6.24 8.49
C GLN A 183 1.27 7.74 8.65
N ARG A 184 1.10 8.49 7.53
CA ARG A 184 0.77 9.92 7.58
C ARG A 184 -0.63 10.13 8.16
N GLN A 185 -1.59 9.28 7.81
CA GLN A 185 -2.94 9.34 8.37
C GLN A 185 -2.95 9.07 9.87
N ALA A 186 -2.20 8.08 10.33
CA ALA A 186 -2.01 7.82 11.75
C ALA A 186 -1.36 9.03 12.47
N ALA A 187 -0.35 9.65 11.87
CA ALA A 187 0.31 10.85 12.39
C ALA A 187 -0.66 12.05 12.46
N ALA A 188 -1.52 12.22 11.44
CA ALA A 188 -2.57 13.25 11.44
C ALA A 188 -3.54 13.04 12.61
N GLY A 189 -3.94 11.81 12.89
CA GLY A 189 -4.75 11.50 14.06
C GLY A 189 -4.08 11.90 15.37
N PHE A 190 -2.80 11.54 15.58
CA PHE A 190 -2.04 11.98 16.76
C PHE A 190 -1.93 13.51 16.86
N ALA A 191 -1.77 14.22 15.75
CA ALA A 191 -1.67 15.68 15.70
C ALA A 191 -2.95 16.38 16.20
N THR A 192 -4.11 15.72 16.17
CA THR A 192 -5.37 16.25 16.73
C THR A 192 -5.48 16.11 18.24
N VAL A 193 -4.64 15.29 18.88
CA VAL A 193 -4.68 15.06 20.31
C VAL A 193 -3.96 16.21 21.03
N LYS A 194 -4.70 16.93 21.88
CA LYS A 194 -4.12 18.04 22.68
C LYS A 194 -3.16 17.49 23.74
N PRO A 195 -2.17 18.28 24.19
CA PRO A 195 -1.40 17.95 25.40
C PRO A 195 -2.30 17.69 26.61
N ASN A 196 -1.94 16.72 27.45
CA ASN A 196 -2.74 16.31 28.60
C ASN A 196 -4.18 15.89 28.25
N PRO A 197 -4.36 14.95 27.32
CA PRO A 197 -5.68 14.45 26.95
C PRO A 197 -6.27 13.59 28.08
N PRO A 198 -7.59 13.39 28.12
CA PRO A 198 -8.15 12.27 28.88
C PRO A 198 -7.52 10.95 28.42
N ASP A 199 -7.28 10.02 29.35
CA ASP A 199 -6.65 8.71 29.05
C ASP A 199 -7.33 7.98 27.90
N THR A 200 -8.66 7.96 27.89
CA THR A 200 -9.45 7.32 26.82
C THR A 200 -9.19 7.90 25.42
N ARG A 201 -8.85 9.18 25.31
CA ARG A 201 -8.62 9.81 24.00
C ARG A 201 -7.30 9.36 23.40
N ILE A 202 -6.23 9.34 24.18
CA ILE A 202 -4.93 8.86 23.71
C ILE A 202 -4.94 7.35 23.46
N GLU A 203 -5.60 6.59 24.31
CA GLU A 203 -5.79 5.15 24.13
C GLU A 203 -6.52 4.82 22.82
N ASN A 204 -7.60 5.55 22.52
CA ASN A 204 -8.33 5.38 21.28
C ASN A 204 -7.46 5.74 20.08
N GLN A 205 -6.70 6.85 20.13
CA GLN A 205 -5.81 7.24 19.03
C GLN A 205 -4.72 6.19 18.79
N VAL A 206 -4.15 5.63 19.85
CA VAL A 206 -3.19 4.52 19.75
C VAL A 206 -3.82 3.31 19.07
N GLY A 207 -5.06 2.96 19.43
CA GLY A 207 -5.81 1.86 18.80
C GLY A 207 -6.07 2.10 17.31
N LEU A 208 -6.56 3.30 16.96
CA LEU A 208 -6.83 3.67 15.58
C LEU A 208 -5.57 3.62 14.70
N ALA A 209 -4.42 4.04 15.22
CA ALA A 209 -3.15 3.99 14.48
C ALA A 209 -2.56 2.57 14.39
N ALA A 210 -2.78 1.72 15.40
CA ALA A 210 -2.14 0.42 15.48
C ALA A 210 -2.83 -0.65 14.63
N MET A 211 -4.16 -0.62 14.53
CA MET A 211 -4.93 -1.65 13.83
C MET A 211 -4.59 -1.73 12.33
N PRO A 212 -4.58 -0.63 11.55
CA PRO A 212 -4.14 -0.65 10.16
C PRO A 212 -2.69 -1.09 10.00
N ALA A 213 -1.81 -0.68 10.94
CA ALA A 213 -0.42 -1.10 10.93
C ALA A 213 -0.29 -2.63 10.96
N GLY A 214 -1.05 -3.30 11.83
CA GLY A 214 -1.10 -4.77 11.90
C GLY A 214 -1.66 -5.41 10.63
N ALA A 215 -2.65 -4.81 10.00
CA ALA A 215 -3.19 -5.30 8.73
C ALA A 215 -2.12 -5.25 7.60
N TYR A 216 -1.35 -4.18 7.50
CA TYR A 216 -0.23 -4.10 6.55
C TYR A 216 0.87 -5.12 6.83
N ASP A 217 1.12 -5.45 8.09
CA ASP A 217 2.08 -6.51 8.45
C ASP A 217 1.61 -7.89 7.96
N ALA A 218 0.31 -8.20 8.12
CA ALA A 218 -0.28 -9.43 7.58
C ALA A 218 -0.18 -9.50 6.04
N ILE A 219 -0.45 -8.38 5.36
CA ILE A 219 -0.33 -8.25 3.91
C ILE A 219 1.10 -8.53 3.47
N ALA A 220 2.10 -7.91 4.10
CA ALA A 220 3.51 -8.11 3.77
C ALA A 220 3.93 -9.58 3.97
N ASP A 221 3.53 -10.20 5.08
CA ASP A 221 3.85 -11.59 5.36
C ASP A 221 3.20 -12.55 4.36
N ASP A 222 1.96 -12.29 3.92
CA ASP A 222 1.31 -13.11 2.89
C ASP A 222 2.01 -12.99 1.54
N VAL A 223 2.39 -11.77 1.13
CA VAL A 223 3.17 -11.52 -0.10
C VAL A 223 4.51 -12.27 -0.04
N LEU A 224 5.17 -12.28 1.11
CA LEU A 224 6.49 -12.90 1.28
C LEU A 224 6.41 -14.42 1.41
N ARG A 225 5.28 -14.97 1.85
CA ARG A 225 5.13 -16.42 2.11
C ARG A 225 5.43 -17.29 0.90
N LYS A 226 5.06 -16.83 -0.29
CA LYS A 226 5.22 -17.56 -1.55
C LYS A 226 6.55 -17.29 -2.27
N ARG A 227 7.45 -16.49 -1.69
CA ARG A 227 8.75 -16.13 -2.29
C ARG A 227 9.88 -16.96 -1.68
N ASP A 228 10.91 -17.24 -2.46
CA ASP A 228 12.17 -17.79 -1.95
C ASP A 228 12.93 -16.75 -1.09
N THR A 229 14.01 -17.16 -0.45
CA THR A 229 14.78 -16.34 0.48
C THR A 229 15.33 -15.07 -0.16
N ASP A 230 15.86 -15.18 -1.38
CA ASP A 230 16.49 -14.05 -2.08
C ASP A 230 15.43 -13.05 -2.54
N ALA A 231 14.33 -13.53 -3.10
CA ALA A 231 13.20 -12.70 -3.50
C ALA A 231 12.51 -12.01 -2.29
N ARG A 232 12.43 -12.67 -1.12
CA ARG A 232 11.97 -12.06 0.14
C ARG A 232 12.89 -10.91 0.56
N SER A 233 14.21 -11.16 0.54
CA SER A 233 15.20 -10.16 0.93
C SER A 233 15.17 -8.95 -0.01
N ALA A 234 15.13 -9.18 -1.31
CA ALA A 234 15.05 -8.11 -2.32
C ALA A 234 13.78 -7.27 -2.15
N TRP A 235 12.62 -7.91 -1.99
CA TRP A 235 11.35 -7.20 -1.78
C TRP A 235 11.36 -6.35 -0.50
N ARG A 236 11.85 -6.91 0.62
CA ARG A 236 11.97 -6.16 1.89
C ARG A 236 12.87 -4.95 1.76
N LYS A 237 14.05 -5.13 1.18
CA LYS A 237 15.02 -4.04 0.98
C LYS A 237 14.43 -2.92 0.14
N GLU A 238 13.76 -3.24 -0.96
CA GLU A 238 13.14 -2.25 -1.83
C GLU A 238 11.98 -1.54 -1.11
N ALA A 239 11.08 -2.28 -0.45
CA ALA A 239 9.97 -1.71 0.30
C ALA A 239 10.44 -0.75 1.40
N LEU A 240 11.44 -1.14 2.21
CA LEU A 240 12.00 -0.30 3.26
C LEU A 240 12.70 0.93 2.71
N SER A 241 13.45 0.80 1.61
CA SER A 241 14.11 1.92 0.94
C SER A 241 13.08 2.95 0.44
N ARG A 242 11.99 2.50 -0.19
CA ARG A 242 10.91 3.36 -0.67
C ARG A 242 10.13 3.99 0.47
N PHE A 243 9.87 3.25 1.54
CA PHE A 243 9.22 3.76 2.73
C PHE A 243 10.04 4.87 3.39
N GLN A 244 11.35 4.66 3.56
CA GLN A 244 12.26 5.68 4.09
C GLN A 244 12.33 6.92 3.18
N ALA A 245 12.35 6.73 1.86
CA ALA A 245 12.37 7.83 0.89
C ALA A 245 11.09 8.68 0.90
N ALA A 246 9.98 8.17 1.46
CA ALA A 246 8.73 8.91 1.60
C ALA A 246 8.74 9.96 2.72
N LYS A 247 9.83 10.05 3.52
CA LYS A 247 9.99 11.08 4.56
C LYS A 247 10.16 12.47 3.93
N ALA A 248 9.67 13.51 4.62
CA ALA A 248 10.03 14.88 4.33
C ALA A 248 11.46 15.16 4.80
N ASP A 249 12.23 15.91 4.00
CA ASP A 249 13.59 16.34 4.32
C ASP A 249 13.78 17.82 3.91
N PRO A 250 14.00 18.75 4.84
CA PRO A 250 14.11 18.54 6.28
C PRO A 250 12.78 18.15 6.95
N VAL A 251 12.86 17.52 8.14
CA VAL A 251 11.69 17.26 8.99
C VAL A 251 11.05 18.60 9.38
N PRO A 252 9.76 18.85 9.11
CA PRO A 252 9.10 20.11 9.44
C PRO A 252 9.07 20.38 10.96
N ASP A 253 8.93 21.62 11.35
CA ASP A 253 8.68 21.96 12.75
C ASP A 253 7.30 21.48 13.21
N TYR A 254 7.23 20.91 14.41
CA TYR A 254 5.96 20.39 14.96
C TYR A 254 4.89 21.49 15.09
N SER A 255 5.26 22.71 15.49
CA SER A 255 4.32 23.82 15.64
C SER A 255 3.70 24.28 14.31
N ALA A 256 4.40 24.09 13.19
CA ALA A 256 3.93 24.49 11.87
C ALA A 256 3.15 23.39 11.15
N ALA A 257 3.62 22.14 11.27
CA ALA A 257 3.04 20.98 10.58
C ALA A 257 3.13 19.73 11.49
N PRO A 258 2.27 19.60 12.52
CA PRO A 258 2.38 18.52 13.51
C PRO A 258 2.34 17.12 12.90
N ALA A 259 1.41 16.87 11.98
CA ALA A 259 1.26 15.57 11.33
C ALA A 259 2.50 15.19 10.50
N ASP A 260 2.99 16.12 9.69
CA ASP A 260 4.17 15.90 8.84
C ASP A 260 5.42 15.71 9.67
N HIS A 261 5.57 16.48 10.77
CA HIS A 261 6.67 16.28 11.73
C HIS A 261 6.69 14.86 12.27
N LEU A 262 5.55 14.38 12.80
CA LEU A 262 5.44 13.06 13.39
C LEU A 262 5.72 11.95 12.37
N ALA A 263 5.11 12.06 11.19
CA ALA A 263 5.31 11.09 10.12
C ALA A 263 6.77 11.05 9.68
N ALA A 264 7.38 12.18 9.34
CA ALA A 264 8.77 12.27 8.88
C ALA A 264 9.76 11.76 9.93
N ALA A 265 9.57 12.13 11.22
CA ALA A 265 10.44 11.71 12.30
C ALA A 265 10.43 10.19 12.53
N CYS A 266 9.28 9.53 12.29
CA CYS A 266 9.19 8.07 12.41
C CYS A 266 9.66 7.34 11.15
N LEU A 267 9.37 7.86 9.95
CA LEU A 267 9.89 7.31 8.70
C LEU A 267 11.43 7.33 8.65
N ALA A 268 12.05 8.38 9.19
CA ALA A 268 13.50 8.51 9.24
C ALA A 268 14.21 7.43 10.09
N ARG A 269 13.49 6.72 10.96
CA ARG A 269 14.04 5.64 11.82
C ARG A 269 14.07 4.27 11.17
N VAL A 270 13.46 4.13 10.00
CA VAL A 270 13.46 2.86 9.26
C VAL A 270 14.80 2.71 8.55
N ASP A 271 15.57 1.66 8.90
CA ASP A 271 16.82 1.33 8.21
C ASP A 271 16.56 0.23 7.17
N PRO A 272 16.72 0.52 5.87
CA PRO A 272 16.53 -0.48 4.81
C PRO A 272 17.58 -1.61 4.82
N ASN A 273 18.68 -1.43 5.55
CA ASN A 273 19.75 -2.45 5.66
C ASN A 273 19.61 -3.28 6.94
N ASP A 274 18.71 -2.91 7.85
CA ASP A 274 18.48 -3.68 9.06
C ASP A 274 17.66 -4.94 8.72
N ALA A 275 18.22 -6.12 9.04
CA ALA A 275 17.50 -7.39 8.90
C ALA A 275 16.21 -7.43 9.74
N SER A 276 16.14 -6.63 10.82
CA SER A 276 14.97 -6.42 11.66
C SER A 276 14.06 -5.27 11.15
N GLY A 277 14.34 -4.67 10.00
CA GLY A 277 13.66 -3.47 9.49
C GLY A 277 12.14 -3.58 9.43
N PHE A 278 11.61 -4.80 9.24
CA PHE A 278 10.16 -5.05 9.36
C PHE A 278 9.66 -4.96 10.80
N VAL A 279 10.49 -5.26 11.81
CA VAL A 279 10.17 -4.99 13.23
C VAL A 279 10.07 -3.48 13.46
N GLY A 280 10.91 -2.68 12.78
CA GLY A 280 10.81 -1.22 12.77
C GLY A 280 9.47 -0.71 12.24
N LEU A 281 8.89 -1.37 11.22
CA LEU A 281 7.55 -1.03 10.72
C LEU A 281 6.43 -1.38 11.72
N GLN A 282 6.53 -2.50 12.42
CA GLN A 282 5.58 -2.91 13.46
C GLN A 282 5.56 -1.94 14.63
N SER A 283 6.68 -1.30 14.95
CA SER A 283 6.81 -0.34 16.04
C SER A 283 6.44 1.11 15.65
N GLN A 284 5.95 1.38 14.44
CA GLN A 284 5.68 2.74 13.97
C GLN A 284 4.63 3.48 14.83
N THR A 285 3.58 2.79 15.30
CA THR A 285 2.60 3.41 16.21
C THR A 285 3.23 3.84 17.53
N VAL A 286 4.13 3.01 18.08
CA VAL A 286 4.90 3.36 19.30
C VAL A 286 5.84 4.54 19.02
N CYS A 287 6.44 4.59 17.84
CA CYS A 287 7.23 5.76 17.42
C CYS A 287 6.37 7.04 17.40
N LEU A 288 5.19 7.00 16.78
CA LEU A 288 4.28 8.15 16.73
C LEU A 288 3.86 8.62 18.12
N LEU A 289 3.49 7.70 19.02
CA LEU A 289 3.14 7.97 20.41
C LEU A 289 4.27 8.69 21.14
N ASN A 290 5.49 8.14 21.07
CA ASN A 290 6.65 8.71 21.75
C ASN A 290 7.00 10.10 21.19
N ARG A 291 6.97 10.27 19.87
CA ARG A 291 7.25 11.55 19.21
C ARG A 291 6.19 12.60 19.54
N TRP A 292 4.90 12.21 19.50
CA TRP A 292 3.81 13.08 19.90
C TRP A 292 3.94 13.52 21.38
N SER A 293 4.22 12.60 22.29
CA SER A 293 4.37 12.90 23.71
C SER A 293 5.41 13.99 23.96
N VAL A 294 6.56 13.91 23.29
CA VAL A 294 7.63 14.90 23.40
C VAL A 294 7.29 16.19 22.66
N ALA A 295 6.91 16.11 21.39
CA ALA A 295 6.75 17.27 20.51
C ALA A 295 5.53 18.13 20.90
N SER A 296 4.45 17.54 21.42
CA SER A 296 3.27 18.24 21.90
C SER A 296 3.46 18.86 23.29
N GLY A 297 4.51 18.49 24.04
CA GLY A 297 4.72 18.88 25.42
C GLY A 297 3.87 18.10 26.44
N ALA A 298 3.20 17.00 26.02
CA ALA A 298 2.43 16.15 26.94
C ALA A 298 3.34 15.46 27.97
N ASN A 299 4.59 15.11 27.56
CA ASN A 299 5.62 14.54 28.44
C ASN A 299 5.10 13.38 29.30
N LEU A 300 4.41 12.42 28.65
CA LEU A 300 3.88 11.25 29.33
C LEU A 300 5.01 10.49 30.04
N GLY A 301 4.75 10.07 31.31
CA GLY A 301 5.71 9.28 32.07
C GLY A 301 5.96 7.91 31.44
N GLU A 302 7.13 7.33 31.76
CA GLU A 302 7.58 6.04 31.19
C GLU A 302 6.56 4.92 31.39
N HIS A 303 5.93 4.84 32.56
CA HIS A 303 4.90 3.85 32.87
C HIS A 303 3.69 3.97 31.91
N THR A 304 3.20 5.20 31.70
CA THR A 304 2.07 5.46 30.79
C THR A 304 2.45 5.15 29.33
N LEU A 305 3.64 5.55 28.89
CA LEU A 305 4.15 5.23 27.55
C LEU A 305 4.29 3.72 27.36
N GLY A 306 4.78 2.99 28.38
CA GLY A 306 4.85 1.52 28.35
C GLY A 306 3.47 0.89 28.17
N ALA A 307 2.49 1.26 29.01
CA ALA A 307 1.13 0.72 28.93
C ALA A 307 0.45 1.02 27.59
N LEU A 308 0.62 2.23 27.03
CA LEU A 308 0.10 2.61 25.72
C LEU A 308 0.85 1.88 24.58
N GLY A 309 2.14 1.62 24.76
CA GLY A 309 2.93 0.81 23.83
C GLY A 309 2.44 -0.64 23.77
N ASP A 310 2.18 -1.27 24.90
CA ASP A 310 1.61 -2.62 25.01
C ASP A 310 0.21 -2.68 24.36
N ARG A 311 -0.60 -1.65 24.58
CA ARG A 311 -1.90 -1.51 23.91
C ARG A 311 -1.74 -1.40 22.38
N ALA A 312 -0.77 -0.63 21.89
CA ALA A 312 -0.49 -0.52 20.46
C ALA A 312 -0.15 -1.90 19.87
N MET A 313 0.73 -2.65 20.51
CA MET A 313 1.13 -3.99 20.06
C MET A 313 -0.04 -4.97 20.06
N THR A 314 -0.86 -4.96 21.12
CA THR A 314 -2.07 -5.81 21.20
C THR A 314 -3.08 -5.47 20.12
N THR A 315 -3.30 -4.18 19.85
CA THR A 315 -4.25 -3.74 18.81
C THR A 315 -3.72 -4.03 17.41
N ALA A 316 -2.42 -3.85 17.17
CA ALA A 316 -1.80 -4.24 15.91
C ALA A 316 -1.94 -5.75 15.65
N HIS A 317 -1.77 -6.57 16.70
CA HIS A 317 -1.99 -8.01 16.59
C HIS A 317 -3.44 -8.35 16.20
N THR A 318 -4.43 -7.64 16.77
CA THR A 318 -5.84 -7.78 16.37
C THR A 318 -6.04 -7.42 14.89
N GLY A 319 -5.53 -6.27 14.43
CA GLY A 319 -5.62 -5.85 13.05
C GLY A 319 -4.97 -6.86 12.08
N ARG A 320 -3.83 -7.43 12.49
CA ARG A 320 -3.17 -8.51 11.78
C ARG A 320 -4.06 -9.75 11.64
N GLN A 321 -4.66 -10.22 12.74
CA GLN A 321 -5.54 -11.40 12.73
C GLN A 321 -6.76 -11.21 11.83
N GLU A 322 -7.39 -10.02 11.85
CA GLU A 322 -8.53 -9.73 10.99
C GLU A 322 -8.13 -9.68 9.51
N ALA A 323 -6.96 -9.10 9.18
CA ALA A 323 -6.43 -9.13 7.83
C ALA A 323 -6.07 -10.56 7.37
N GLU A 324 -5.48 -11.40 8.24
CA GLU A 324 -5.20 -12.81 7.94
C GLU A 324 -6.49 -13.59 7.63
N LYS A 325 -7.61 -13.31 8.34
CA LYS A 325 -8.92 -13.88 8.03
C LYS A 325 -9.43 -13.43 6.66
N ALA A 326 -9.24 -12.16 6.32
CA ALA A 326 -9.64 -11.61 5.00
C ALA A 326 -8.79 -12.15 3.84
N LEU A 327 -7.56 -12.60 4.12
CA LEU A 327 -6.65 -13.23 3.15
C LEU A 327 -6.80 -14.75 3.04
N ALA A 328 -7.57 -15.36 3.94
CA ALA A 328 -7.84 -16.79 3.88
C ALA A 328 -8.65 -17.13 2.62
N PRO A 329 -8.34 -18.29 1.94
CA PRO A 329 -9.00 -18.70 0.72
C PRO A 329 -10.47 -19.06 0.91
#